data_6bdd02a15d67b23db0130ba8b4be269b
#
_entry.id   6bdd02a15d67b23db0130ba8b4be269b
#
_cell.length_a   1.000
_cell.length_b   1.000
_cell.length_c   1.000
_cell.angle_alpha   90.00
_cell.angle_beta   90.00
_cell.angle_gamma   90.00
#
_symmetry.space_group_name_H-M   'P 1'
#
loop_
_entity.id
_entity.type
_entity.pdbx_description
1 polymer ?
#
loop_
_entity_poly.entity_id
_entity_poly.type
_entity_poly.pdbx_seq_one_letter_code
_entity_poly.pdbx_strand_id
1 'polypeptide(L)'
;MIAVCDHNSARNLPAVKAAADRMNVLLLPGMELTTREEAHMLCYFRTVQACMAFGEAIYAHLAPTPNNERFFGRQQVMNERDEEIDVEERLLIGALDLPFEACAARIREAGGLCVPAHINR
;
A
#
# COMPACT_ATOMS: atom_id res chain seq x y z
N MET A 1 -16.75 -4.82 -7.85
CA MET A 1 -15.85 -4.30 -6.79
C MET A 1 -14.44 -4.76 -7.08
N ILE A 2 -13.45 -3.87 -6.91
CA ILE A 2 -12.02 -4.19 -7.04
C ILE A 2 -11.25 -3.67 -5.83
N ALA A 3 -10.06 -4.23 -5.60
CA ALA A 3 -9.05 -3.67 -4.72
C ALA A 3 -7.75 -3.50 -5.51
N VAL A 4 -7.01 -2.44 -5.23
CA VAL A 4 -5.66 -2.22 -5.74
C VAL A 4 -4.76 -2.06 -4.53
N CYS A 5 -3.76 -2.93 -4.41
CA CYS A 5 -2.92 -3.06 -3.21
C CYS A 5 -1.45 -2.95 -3.60
N ASP A 6 -0.94 -1.71 -3.63
CA ASP A 6 0.48 -1.46 -3.84
C ASP A 6 1.31 -1.86 -2.60
N HIS A 7 2.56 -2.21 -2.81
CA HIS A 7 3.47 -2.55 -1.72
C HIS A 7 3.74 -1.34 -0.82
N ASN A 8 3.42 -1.47 0.46
CA ASN A 8 3.72 -0.50 1.52
C ASN A 8 3.34 0.96 1.22
N SER A 9 2.39 1.19 0.30
CA SER A 9 1.97 2.54 -0.11
C SER A 9 0.49 2.58 -0.48
N ALA A 10 -0.15 3.70 -0.17
CA ALA A 10 -1.51 4.02 -0.58
C ALA A 10 -1.58 5.27 -1.50
N ARG A 11 -0.43 5.77 -1.95
CA ARG A 11 -0.33 7.07 -2.63
C ARG A 11 -1.05 7.12 -3.98
N ASN A 12 -1.25 5.98 -4.65
CA ASN A 12 -2.00 5.91 -5.91
C ASN A 12 -3.51 5.72 -5.72
N LEU A 13 -3.99 5.47 -4.50
CA LEU A 13 -5.41 5.24 -4.26
C LEU A 13 -6.33 6.41 -4.64
N PRO A 14 -5.96 7.69 -4.46
CA PRO A 14 -6.81 8.79 -4.92
C PRO A 14 -7.08 8.75 -6.44
N ALA A 15 -6.05 8.46 -7.25
CA ALA A 15 -6.20 8.32 -8.70
C ALA A 15 -7.06 7.11 -9.06
N VAL A 16 -6.81 5.97 -8.41
CA VAL A 16 -7.60 4.74 -8.62
C VAL A 16 -9.06 4.96 -8.22
N LYS A 17 -9.33 5.67 -7.10
CA LYS A 17 -10.69 6.00 -6.66
C LYS A 17 -11.43 6.84 -7.68
N ALA A 18 -10.79 7.90 -8.19
CA ALA A 18 -11.38 8.75 -9.20
C ALA A 18 -11.70 7.97 -10.50
N ALA A 19 -10.78 7.09 -10.93
CA ALA A 19 -11.00 6.24 -12.10
C ALA A 19 -12.14 5.22 -11.87
N ALA A 20 -12.18 4.58 -10.71
CA ALA A 20 -13.22 3.62 -10.34
C ALA A 20 -14.61 4.29 -10.31
N ASP A 21 -14.71 5.49 -9.75
CA ASP A 21 -15.95 6.25 -9.70
C ASP A 21 -16.48 6.59 -11.11
N ARG A 22 -15.59 7.00 -12.02
CA ARG A 22 -15.98 7.25 -13.42
C ARG A 22 -16.48 5.99 -14.13
N MET A 23 -15.96 4.84 -13.76
CA MET A 23 -16.33 3.54 -14.34
C MET A 23 -17.47 2.85 -13.58
N ASN A 24 -18.04 3.50 -12.58
CA ASN A 24 -19.06 2.94 -11.70
C ASN A 24 -18.63 1.61 -11.06
N VAL A 25 -17.35 1.54 -10.65
CA VAL A 25 -16.75 0.39 -9.97
C VAL A 25 -16.51 0.75 -8.51
N LEU A 26 -16.94 -0.11 -7.60
CA LEU A 26 -16.66 0.05 -6.17
C LEU A 26 -15.19 -0.30 -5.90
N LEU A 27 -14.44 0.64 -5.35
CA LEU A 27 -13.07 0.43 -4.88
C LEU A 27 -13.06 0.05 -3.41
N LEU A 28 -12.39 -1.03 -3.07
CA LEU A 28 -11.98 -1.37 -1.70
C LEU A 28 -10.53 -0.88 -1.51
N PRO A 29 -10.29 0.19 -0.72
CA PRO A 29 -8.94 0.71 -0.52
C PRO A 29 -8.06 -0.28 0.24
N GLY A 30 -6.85 -0.51 -0.23
CA GLY A 30 -5.94 -1.45 0.41
C GLY A 30 -4.47 -1.23 0.09
N MET A 31 -3.63 -1.98 0.79
CA MET A 31 -2.18 -2.10 0.58
C MET A 31 -1.74 -3.53 0.83
N GLU A 32 -0.58 -3.88 0.32
CA GLU A 32 0.13 -5.10 0.66
C GLU A 32 1.37 -4.77 1.49
N LEU A 33 1.37 -5.12 2.77
CA LEU A 33 2.52 -4.92 3.65
C LEU A 33 3.50 -6.08 3.50
N THR A 34 4.80 -5.78 3.55
CA THR A 34 5.85 -6.78 3.73
C THR A 34 6.35 -6.67 5.17
N THR A 35 6.13 -7.69 5.98
CA THR A 35 6.54 -7.70 7.39
C THR A 35 8.05 -7.92 7.55
N ARG A 36 8.57 -7.78 8.78
CA ARG A 36 9.98 -8.06 9.09
C ARG A 36 10.41 -9.47 8.69
N GLU A 37 9.51 -10.43 8.80
CA GLU A 37 9.73 -11.82 8.42
C GLU A 37 9.60 -12.07 6.91
N GLU A 38 9.42 -11.00 6.14
CA GLU A 38 9.17 -11.04 4.69
C GLU A 38 7.87 -11.77 4.30
N ALA A 39 6.92 -11.87 5.25
CA ALA A 39 5.57 -12.31 4.96
C ALA A 39 4.73 -11.15 4.41
N HIS A 40 3.87 -11.45 3.45
CA HIS A 40 2.98 -10.45 2.87
C HIS A 40 1.62 -10.45 3.57
N MET A 41 1.09 -9.26 3.80
CA MET A 41 -0.21 -9.07 4.47
C MET A 41 -1.01 -8.00 3.75
N LEU A 42 -2.15 -8.39 3.20
CA LEU A 42 -3.10 -7.44 2.66
C LEU A 42 -3.83 -6.73 3.79
N CYS A 43 -3.99 -5.43 3.67
CA CYS A 43 -4.83 -4.67 4.56
C CYS A 43 -5.84 -3.85 3.77
N TYR A 44 -7.08 -3.81 4.27
CA TYR A 44 -8.20 -3.13 3.62
C TYR A 44 -8.86 -2.16 4.58
N PHE A 45 -9.28 -1.03 4.06
CA PHE A 45 -9.92 0.04 4.81
C PHE A 45 -11.23 0.46 4.16
N ARG A 46 -12.11 1.09 4.92
CA ARG A 46 -13.40 1.56 4.41
C ARG A 46 -13.29 2.78 3.50
N THR A 47 -12.26 3.60 3.71
CA THR A 47 -12.06 4.84 2.94
C THR A 47 -10.62 4.96 2.45
N VAL A 48 -10.44 5.68 1.34
CA VAL A 48 -9.11 6.04 0.84
C VAL A 48 -8.33 6.83 1.88
N GLN A 49 -8.98 7.77 2.58
CA GLN A 49 -8.36 8.59 3.60
C GLN A 49 -7.78 7.77 4.76
N ALA A 50 -8.53 6.78 5.23
CA ALA A 50 -8.06 5.89 6.30
C ALA A 50 -6.87 5.05 5.84
N CYS A 51 -6.91 4.52 4.61
CA CYS A 51 -5.81 3.76 4.03
C CYS A 51 -4.55 4.62 3.85
N MET A 52 -4.69 5.85 3.36
CA MET A 52 -3.58 6.79 3.19
C MET A 52 -2.95 7.18 4.52
N ALA A 53 -3.76 7.48 5.53
CA ALA A 53 -3.26 7.81 6.88
C ALA A 53 -2.47 6.63 7.49
N PHE A 54 -2.97 5.41 7.31
CA PHE A 54 -2.27 4.21 7.71
C PHE A 54 -0.95 4.03 6.93
N GLY A 55 -0.96 4.27 5.61
CA GLY A 55 0.23 4.21 4.76
C GLY A 55 1.32 5.18 5.20
N GLU A 56 0.98 6.40 5.58
CA GLU A 56 1.94 7.37 6.13
C GLU A 56 2.55 6.90 7.45
N ALA A 57 1.74 6.32 8.34
CA ALA A 57 2.22 5.76 9.60
C ALA A 57 3.17 4.57 9.37
N ILE A 58 2.86 3.71 8.40
CA ILE A 58 3.69 2.56 8.02
C ILE A 58 5.01 2.99 7.36
N TYR A 59 4.99 4.08 6.60
CA TYR A 59 6.19 4.60 5.92
C TYR A 59 7.34 4.88 6.88
N ALA A 60 7.06 5.28 8.11
CA ALA A 60 8.07 5.48 9.16
C ALA A 60 8.83 4.19 9.52
N HIS A 61 8.26 3.03 9.22
CA HIS A 61 8.83 1.71 9.48
C HIS A 61 9.49 1.08 8.25
N LEU A 62 9.42 1.74 7.10
CA LEU A 62 10.09 1.30 5.89
C LEU A 62 11.55 1.74 5.92
N ALA A 63 12.46 0.82 5.59
CA ALA A 63 13.88 1.15 5.52
C ALA A 63 14.13 2.29 4.51
N PRO A 64 15.07 3.21 4.77
CA PRO A 64 15.38 4.34 3.88
C PRO A 64 16.22 3.91 2.66
N THR A 65 16.12 2.67 2.24
CA THR A 65 16.80 2.12 1.08
C THR A 65 16.26 2.77 -0.19
N PRO A 66 17.11 3.40 -1.03
CA PRO A 66 16.65 4.03 -2.25
C PRO A 66 16.20 2.98 -3.27
N ASN A 67 15.18 3.34 -4.05
CA ASN A 67 14.76 2.51 -5.17
C ASN A 67 15.84 2.46 -6.25
N ASN A 68 15.97 1.33 -6.90
CA ASN A 68 16.80 1.16 -8.10
C ASN A 68 15.89 0.92 -9.31
N GLU A 69 15.62 1.98 -10.06
CA GLU A 69 14.69 1.93 -11.19
C GLU A 69 15.09 0.90 -12.26
N ARG A 70 16.37 0.59 -12.39
CA ARG A 70 16.85 -0.42 -13.35
C ARG A 70 16.37 -1.84 -13.01
N PHE A 71 16.24 -2.15 -11.71
CA PHE A 71 15.85 -3.49 -11.25
C PHE A 71 14.37 -3.58 -10.86
N PHE A 72 13.83 -2.54 -10.26
CA PHE A 72 12.48 -2.55 -9.66
C PHE A 72 11.48 -1.68 -10.43
N GLY A 73 11.95 -0.92 -11.42
CA GLY A 73 11.11 0.03 -12.13
C GLY A 73 10.92 1.35 -11.37
N ARG A 74 10.29 2.30 -12.04
CA ARG A 74 9.98 3.62 -11.50
C ARG A 74 8.72 3.55 -10.65
N GLN A 75 8.80 3.97 -9.41
CA GLN A 75 7.68 3.97 -8.44
C GLN A 75 6.90 5.28 -8.55
N GLN A 76 6.07 5.37 -9.60
CA GLN A 76 5.32 6.56 -9.94
C GLN A 76 4.12 6.75 -9.01
N VAL A 77 3.88 8.01 -8.61
CA VAL A 77 2.61 8.45 -8.02
C VAL A 77 1.85 9.20 -9.10
N MET A 78 0.68 8.71 -9.44
CA MET A 78 -0.14 9.19 -10.56
C MET A 78 -1.35 9.97 -10.08
N ASN A 79 -1.85 10.88 -10.92
CA ASN A 79 -3.17 11.46 -10.76
C ASN A 79 -4.21 10.74 -11.64
N GLU A 80 -5.46 11.18 -11.56
CA GLU A 80 -6.58 10.61 -12.32
C GLU A 80 -6.55 10.90 -13.83
N ARG A 81 -5.59 11.70 -14.29
CA ARG A 81 -5.37 12.04 -15.71
C ARG A 81 -4.22 11.26 -16.33
N ASP A 82 -3.74 10.23 -15.62
CA ASP A 82 -2.59 9.43 -16.04
C ASP A 82 -1.29 10.27 -16.16
N GLU A 83 -1.14 11.26 -15.29
CA GLU A 83 0.04 12.10 -15.19
C GLU A 83 0.84 11.74 -13.93
N GLU A 84 2.16 11.63 -14.06
CA GLU A 84 3.06 11.47 -12.92
C GLU A 84 3.11 12.78 -12.13
N ILE A 85 2.74 12.74 -10.84
CA ILE A 85 2.78 13.90 -9.94
C ILE A 85 3.91 13.82 -8.92
N ASP A 86 4.45 12.64 -8.68
CA ASP A 86 5.58 12.41 -7.78
C ASP A 86 6.20 11.05 -8.07
N VAL A 87 7.37 10.80 -7.48
CA VAL A 87 8.07 9.51 -7.51
C VAL A 87 8.45 9.13 -6.10
N GLU A 88 8.11 7.91 -5.70
CA GLU A 88 8.52 7.37 -4.41
C GLU A 88 9.98 6.92 -4.48
N GLU A 89 10.84 7.55 -3.70
CA GLU A 89 12.29 7.31 -3.74
C GLU A 89 12.73 6.11 -2.91
N ARG A 90 11.97 5.74 -1.86
CA ARG A 90 12.27 4.55 -1.05
C ARG A 90 11.76 3.30 -1.75
N LEU A 91 12.54 2.24 -1.70
CA LEU A 91 12.13 0.93 -2.23
C LEU A 91 10.91 0.40 -1.46
N LEU A 92 9.76 0.41 -2.12
CA LEU A 92 8.47 0.06 -1.49
C LEU A 92 8.31 -1.44 -1.21
N ILE A 93 8.94 -2.30 -2.03
CA ILE A 93 8.85 -3.75 -1.84
C ILE A 93 9.64 -4.27 -0.63
N GLY A 94 10.46 -3.42 -0.02
CA GLY A 94 11.27 -3.77 1.14
C GLY A 94 10.45 -4.11 2.38
N ALA A 95 11.04 -4.89 3.29
CA ALA A 95 10.40 -5.24 4.54
C ALA A 95 10.31 -4.04 5.49
N LEU A 96 9.18 -3.96 6.19
CA LEU A 96 9.01 -3.06 7.33
C LEU A 96 9.81 -3.59 8.53
N ASP A 97 10.19 -2.72 9.45
CA ASP A 97 10.81 -3.13 10.73
C ASP A 97 9.78 -3.58 11.77
N LEU A 98 8.61 -4.01 11.31
CA LEU A 98 7.50 -4.49 12.12
C LEU A 98 7.28 -5.99 11.91
N PRO A 99 7.22 -6.80 13.00
CA PRO A 99 6.85 -8.20 12.87
C PRO A 99 5.39 -8.37 12.47
N PHE A 100 5.06 -9.54 11.93
CA PHE A 100 3.72 -9.88 11.43
C PHE A 100 2.60 -9.52 12.42
N GLU A 101 2.77 -9.88 13.68
CA GLU A 101 1.76 -9.64 14.73
C GLU A 101 1.56 -8.14 15.00
N ALA A 102 2.64 -7.34 14.96
CA ALA A 102 2.56 -5.90 15.11
C ALA A 102 1.85 -5.24 13.92
N CYS A 103 2.11 -5.71 12.70
CA CYS A 103 1.38 -5.25 11.50
C CYS A 103 -0.12 -5.54 11.64
N ALA A 104 -0.49 -6.75 12.01
CA ALA A 104 -1.89 -7.14 12.21
C ALA A 104 -2.58 -6.30 13.29
N ALA A 105 -1.90 -6.05 14.41
CA ALA A 105 -2.43 -5.22 15.50
C ALA A 105 -2.67 -3.78 15.02
N ARG A 106 -1.69 -3.17 14.33
CA ARG A 106 -1.81 -1.80 13.81
C ARG A 106 -2.93 -1.65 12.79
N ILE A 107 -3.11 -2.62 11.91
CA ILE A 107 -4.20 -2.62 10.93
C ILE A 107 -5.56 -2.60 11.66
N ARG A 108 -5.74 -3.49 12.65
CA ARG A 108 -6.98 -3.56 13.43
C ARG A 108 -7.24 -2.30 14.24
N GLU A 109 -6.22 -1.74 14.88
CA GLU A 109 -6.32 -0.48 15.64
C GLU A 109 -6.72 0.70 14.75
N ALA A 110 -6.28 0.70 13.49
CA ALA A 110 -6.66 1.70 12.49
C ALA A 110 -8.04 1.45 11.86
N GLY A 111 -8.75 0.40 12.29
CA GLY A 111 -10.08 0.05 11.78
C GLY A 111 -10.06 -0.75 10.47
N GLY A 112 -8.90 -1.28 10.10
CA GLY A 112 -8.73 -2.10 8.90
C GLY A 112 -8.95 -3.59 9.12
N LEU A 113 -9.08 -4.31 8.01
CA LEU A 113 -9.10 -5.76 7.93
C LEU A 113 -7.74 -6.25 7.41
N CYS A 114 -7.13 -7.23 8.08
CA CYS A 114 -5.89 -7.83 7.60
C CYS A 114 -6.13 -9.27 7.09
N VAL A 115 -5.47 -9.59 5.98
CA VAL A 115 -5.55 -10.91 5.34
C VAL A 115 -4.14 -11.35 4.97
N PRO A 116 -3.61 -12.46 5.54
CA PRO A 116 -2.33 -13.01 5.10
C PRO A 116 -2.38 -13.38 3.62
N ALA A 117 -1.34 -13.00 2.88
CA ALA A 117 -1.20 -13.34 1.47
C ALA A 117 -0.20 -14.49 1.29
N HIS A 118 -0.36 -15.25 0.22
CA HIS A 118 0.60 -16.29 -0.21
C HIS A 118 0.95 -17.31 0.87
N ILE A 119 -0.01 -17.72 1.70
CA ILE A 119 0.24 -18.61 2.85
C ILE A 119 0.68 -20.04 2.47
N ASN A 120 0.55 -20.40 1.21
CA ASN A 120 0.90 -21.73 0.70
C ASN A 120 2.28 -21.78 0.01
N ARG A 121 3.07 -20.78 0.19
CA ARG A 121 4.42 -20.69 -0.39
C ARG A 121 5.49 -21.14 0.59
#